data_6e3525e7f7c614cf75012a52d6137bc5
#
_entry.id   6e3525e7f7c614cf75012a52d6137bc5
#
_cell.length_a   1.000
_cell.length_b   1.000
_cell.length_c   1.000
_cell.angle_alpha   90.00
_cell.angle_beta   90.00
_cell.angle_gamma   90.00
#
_symmetry.space_group_name_H-M   'P 1'
#
loop_
_entity.id
_entity.type
_entity.pdbx_description
1 polymer ?
#
loop_
_entity_poly.entity_id
_entity_poly.type
_entity_poly.pdbx_seq_one_letter_code
_entity_poly.pdbx_strand_id
1 'polypeptide(L)'
;MCIRDRTNSDLKDYITSIMEQYNIKKRTTFSNNNVLNGLISEYSSKCYTENIEFVVDIRPGTIDDIVATDIVALFGNILSNAYEAAKQCEEINEKYIELVVKRKHETTFIKCVNSCAVPPKIIGGNFISIKKDSDRKHGYGMKSIDKIVNKYHGSHIEQFDENEFTISIMLMI
;
A
#
# COMPACT_ATOMS: atom_id res chain seq x y z
N MET A 1 -36.69 35.20 15.05
CA MET A 1 -35.66 34.20 15.44
C MET A 1 -35.36 33.35 14.22
N CYS A 2 -34.17 33.51 13.66
CA CYS A 2 -33.89 33.33 12.24
C CYS A 2 -33.70 31.87 11.81
N ILE A 3 -34.46 31.46 10.78
CA ILE A 3 -34.28 30.21 10.00
C ILE A 3 -32.88 30.13 9.35
N ARG A 4 -32.14 31.23 9.28
CA ARG A 4 -30.78 31.32 8.71
C ARG A 4 -29.68 30.63 9.54
N ASP A 5 -29.86 30.49 10.87
CA ASP A 5 -28.79 29.94 11.71
C ASP A 5 -28.76 28.41 11.73
N ARG A 6 -29.89 27.73 11.48
CA ARG A 6 -29.95 26.26 11.43
C ARG A 6 -29.29 25.71 10.17
N THR A 7 -29.52 26.35 9.03
CA THR A 7 -28.89 25.91 7.75
C THR A 7 -27.37 26.11 7.72
N ASN A 8 -26.86 27.07 8.51
CA ASN A 8 -25.41 27.31 8.57
C ASN A 8 -24.68 26.31 9.49
N SER A 9 -25.36 25.80 10.52
CA SER A 9 -24.84 24.73 11.41
C SER A 9 -24.81 23.42 10.67
N ASP A 10 -25.89 23.02 9.99
CA ASP A 10 -26.00 21.78 9.24
C ASP A 10 -25.02 21.75 8.05
N LEU A 11 -24.81 22.89 7.41
CA LEU A 11 -23.82 23.03 6.34
C LEU A 11 -22.39 22.94 6.88
N LYS A 12 -22.15 23.50 8.07
CA LYS A 12 -20.86 23.45 8.74
C LYS A 12 -20.52 22.03 9.21
N ASP A 13 -21.48 21.33 9.76
CA ASP A 13 -21.36 19.93 10.20
C ASP A 13 -21.19 19.00 8.99
N TYR A 14 -21.89 19.25 7.88
CA TYR A 14 -21.72 18.54 6.62
C TYR A 14 -20.34 18.80 6.00
N ILE A 15 -19.89 20.06 5.96
CA ILE A 15 -18.54 20.42 5.49
C ILE A 15 -17.47 19.81 6.42
N THR A 16 -17.70 19.80 7.72
CA THR A 16 -16.77 19.20 8.71
C THR A 16 -16.69 17.68 8.51
N SER A 17 -17.81 16.99 8.32
CA SER A 17 -17.83 15.55 8.04
C SER A 17 -17.17 15.20 6.70
N ILE A 18 -17.38 16.02 5.66
CA ILE A 18 -16.65 15.90 4.40
C ILE A 18 -15.17 16.19 4.60
N MET A 19 -14.83 17.21 5.38
CA MET A 19 -13.42 17.53 5.64
C MET A 19 -12.75 16.53 6.57
N GLU A 20 -13.46 15.85 7.44
CA GLU A 20 -12.95 14.70 8.21
C GLU A 20 -12.74 13.49 7.30
N GLN A 21 -13.65 13.19 6.40
CA GLN A 21 -13.43 12.25 5.30
C GLN A 21 -12.28 12.69 4.37
N TYR A 22 -12.12 14.00 4.15
CA TYR A 22 -11.01 14.59 3.39
C TYR A 22 -9.73 14.77 4.22
N ASN A 23 -9.76 14.80 5.55
CA ASN A 23 -8.55 14.81 6.38
C ASN A 23 -7.82 13.48 6.35
N ILE A 24 -8.51 12.39 6.06
CA ILE A 24 -7.87 11.16 5.57
C ILE A 24 -7.19 11.42 4.22
N LYS A 25 -7.77 12.25 3.33
CA LYS A 25 -7.18 12.69 2.06
C LYS A 25 -6.13 13.80 2.21
N LYS A 26 -6.06 14.52 3.31
CA LYS A 26 -5.08 15.62 3.53
C LYS A 26 -3.67 15.15 3.89
N ARG A 27 -3.48 13.84 4.12
CA ARG A 27 -2.16 13.21 4.16
C ARG A 27 -1.69 12.71 2.79
N THR A 28 -2.22 13.23 1.69
CA THR A 28 -2.07 12.68 0.34
C THR A 28 -0.87 13.19 -0.46
N THR A 29 0.05 13.90 0.17
CA THR A 29 1.34 14.18 -0.46
C THR A 29 2.43 13.45 0.33
N PHE A 30 2.53 12.15 0.10
CA PHE A 30 3.49 11.28 0.78
C PHE A 30 4.89 11.40 0.17
N SER A 31 4.97 11.76 -1.11
CA SER A 31 6.22 11.90 -1.85
C SER A 31 6.13 13.05 -2.87
N ASN A 32 7.26 13.42 -3.45
CA ASN A 32 7.29 14.35 -4.58
C ASN A 32 6.88 13.68 -5.90
N ASN A 33 6.58 12.39 -5.87
CA ASN A 33 6.24 11.61 -7.06
C ASN A 33 4.71 11.44 -7.21
N ASN A 34 4.14 12.07 -8.24
CA ASN A 34 2.70 12.06 -8.50
C ASN A 34 2.17 10.65 -8.82
N VAL A 35 2.99 9.78 -9.42
CA VAL A 35 2.59 8.41 -9.78
C VAL A 35 2.40 7.58 -8.51
N LEU A 36 3.37 7.63 -7.58
CA LEU A 36 3.24 6.95 -6.29
C LEU A 36 2.08 7.50 -5.48
N ASN A 37 1.92 8.82 -5.43
CA ASN A 37 0.80 9.45 -4.72
C ASN A 37 -0.56 9.01 -5.28
N GLY A 38 -0.67 8.83 -6.61
CA GLY A 38 -1.86 8.28 -7.26
C GLY A 38 -2.18 6.87 -6.81
N LEU A 39 -1.18 5.98 -6.79
CA LEU A 39 -1.32 4.59 -6.30
C LEU A 39 -1.74 4.56 -4.82
N ILE A 40 -1.08 5.33 -3.96
CA ILE A 40 -1.41 5.40 -2.54
C ILE A 40 -2.85 5.89 -2.35
N SER A 41 -3.30 6.91 -3.09
CA SER A 41 -4.66 7.41 -3.01
C SER A 41 -5.69 6.37 -3.44
N GLU A 42 -5.40 5.61 -4.50
CA GLU A 42 -6.26 4.51 -4.96
C GLU A 42 -6.41 3.44 -3.88
N TYR A 43 -5.29 2.96 -3.32
CA TYR A 43 -5.34 1.92 -2.30
C TYR A 43 -5.89 2.43 -0.96
N SER A 44 -5.65 3.68 -0.58
CA SER A 44 -6.30 4.29 0.57
C SER A 44 -7.83 4.25 0.46
N SER A 45 -8.36 4.55 -0.73
CA SER A 45 -9.81 4.49 -0.96
C SER A 45 -10.35 3.06 -0.90
N LYS A 46 -9.63 2.10 -1.47
CA LYS A 46 -9.99 0.67 -1.40
C LYS A 46 -9.95 0.13 0.03
N CYS A 47 -8.90 0.45 0.78
CA CYS A 47 -8.74 0.03 2.17
C CYS A 47 -9.83 0.61 3.06
N TYR A 48 -10.18 1.88 2.88
CA TYR A 48 -11.29 2.52 3.60
C TYR A 48 -12.62 1.78 3.40
N THR A 49 -12.94 1.38 2.17
CA THR A 49 -14.17 0.64 1.85
C THR A 49 -14.25 -0.74 2.53
N GLU A 50 -13.11 -1.38 2.75
CA GLU A 50 -13.00 -2.73 3.33
C GLU A 50 -12.63 -2.71 4.83
N ASN A 51 -12.66 -1.53 5.48
CA ASN A 51 -12.24 -1.33 6.87
C ASN A 51 -10.83 -1.87 7.15
N ILE A 52 -9.90 -1.60 6.23
CA ILE A 52 -8.47 -1.90 6.39
C ILE A 52 -7.76 -0.61 6.78
N GLU A 53 -7.05 -0.61 7.91
CA GLU A 53 -6.19 0.51 8.27
C GLU A 53 -5.01 0.58 7.30
N PHE A 54 -4.79 1.73 6.67
CA PHE A 54 -3.70 1.93 5.73
C PHE A 54 -2.77 3.05 6.20
N VAL A 55 -1.60 2.67 6.68
CA VAL A 55 -0.57 3.57 7.21
C VAL A 55 0.56 3.71 6.21
N VAL A 56 0.97 4.95 5.92
CA VAL A 56 2.03 5.24 4.94
C VAL A 56 3.04 6.22 5.54
N ASP A 57 4.32 5.83 5.55
CA ASP A 57 5.47 6.66 5.95
C ASP A 57 6.49 6.70 4.80
N ILE A 58 6.38 7.71 3.95
CA ILE A 58 7.29 7.93 2.81
C ILE A 58 7.89 9.33 2.95
N ARG A 59 9.21 9.41 2.96
CA ARG A 59 9.90 10.70 2.98
C ARG A 59 10.13 11.22 1.55
N PRO A 60 10.02 12.53 1.32
CA PRO A 60 10.37 13.13 0.03
C PRO A 60 11.79 12.75 -0.41
N GLY A 61 12.00 12.57 -1.70
CA GLY A 61 13.31 12.25 -2.27
C GLY A 61 13.72 10.78 -2.19
N THR A 62 12.89 9.89 -1.63
CA THR A 62 13.26 8.46 -1.44
C THR A 62 13.21 7.63 -2.71
N ILE A 63 12.44 8.07 -3.72
CA ILE A 63 12.19 7.31 -4.96
C ILE A 63 12.39 8.14 -6.23
N ASP A 64 13.02 9.32 -6.13
CA ASP A 64 13.13 10.25 -7.25
C ASP A 64 13.95 9.67 -8.42
N ASP A 65 14.86 8.74 -8.13
CA ASP A 65 15.70 8.07 -9.13
C ASP A 65 15.06 6.80 -9.72
N ILE A 66 13.82 6.45 -9.32
CA ILE A 66 13.09 5.33 -9.88
C ILE A 66 12.18 5.84 -11.01
N VAL A 67 12.27 5.23 -12.19
CA VAL A 67 11.42 5.63 -13.32
C VAL A 67 9.94 5.30 -13.07
N ALA A 68 9.05 6.13 -13.59
CA ALA A 68 7.60 6.05 -13.31
C ALA A 68 6.99 4.67 -13.63
N THR A 69 7.41 4.03 -14.70
CA THR A 69 6.93 2.67 -15.06
C THR A 69 7.31 1.62 -14.04
N ASP A 70 8.51 1.74 -13.45
CA ASP A 70 8.98 0.81 -12.42
C ASP A 70 8.28 1.09 -11.08
N ILE A 71 7.97 2.36 -10.77
CA ILE A 71 7.14 2.72 -9.60
C ILE A 71 5.78 2.05 -9.70
N VAL A 72 5.09 2.16 -10.85
CA VAL A 72 3.78 1.52 -11.05
C VAL A 72 3.90 0.00 -10.89
N ALA A 73 4.90 -0.62 -11.52
CA ALA A 73 5.05 -2.06 -11.48
C ALA A 73 5.48 -2.57 -10.09
N LEU A 74 6.35 -1.85 -9.38
CA LEU A 74 6.82 -2.24 -8.05
C LEU A 74 5.73 -2.03 -6.99
N PHE A 75 5.33 -0.77 -6.78
CA PHE A 75 4.36 -0.42 -5.73
C PHE A 75 2.97 -0.94 -6.04
N GLY A 76 2.55 -0.99 -7.32
CA GLY A 76 1.28 -1.56 -7.72
C GLY A 76 1.17 -3.05 -7.35
N ASN A 77 2.23 -3.84 -7.57
CA ASN A 77 2.25 -5.25 -7.17
C ASN A 77 2.31 -5.43 -5.64
N ILE A 78 3.15 -4.64 -4.95
CA ILE A 78 3.25 -4.68 -3.48
C ILE A 78 1.88 -4.37 -2.85
N LEU A 79 1.27 -3.25 -3.22
CA LEU A 79 0.00 -2.79 -2.65
C LEU A 79 -1.17 -3.69 -3.04
N SER A 80 -1.19 -4.22 -4.28
CA SER A 80 -2.21 -5.19 -4.69
C SER A 80 -2.15 -6.47 -3.86
N ASN A 81 -0.95 -7.01 -3.65
CA ASN A 81 -0.78 -8.22 -2.86
C ASN A 81 -1.18 -7.99 -1.39
N ALA A 82 -0.75 -6.88 -0.80
CA ALA A 82 -1.08 -6.52 0.57
C ALA A 82 -2.60 -6.32 0.75
N TYR A 83 -3.23 -5.59 -0.15
CA TYR A 83 -4.68 -5.35 -0.12
C TYR A 83 -5.50 -6.65 -0.23
N GLU A 84 -5.15 -7.50 -1.20
CA GLU A 84 -5.86 -8.76 -1.40
C GLU A 84 -5.71 -9.70 -0.21
N ALA A 85 -4.52 -9.75 0.42
CA ALA A 85 -4.29 -10.55 1.62
C ALA A 85 -5.07 -10.00 2.83
N ALA A 86 -5.00 -8.69 3.09
CA ALA A 86 -5.71 -8.06 4.19
C ALA A 86 -7.24 -8.15 4.04
N LYS A 87 -7.76 -8.02 2.81
CA LYS A 87 -9.19 -8.18 2.52
C LYS A 87 -9.73 -9.55 2.88
N GLN A 88 -8.94 -10.61 2.72
CA GLN A 88 -9.34 -11.99 3.02
C GLN A 88 -9.31 -12.32 4.52
N CYS A 89 -8.86 -11.41 5.38
CA CYS A 89 -8.78 -11.60 6.83
C CYS A 89 -10.14 -11.32 7.49
N GLU A 90 -11.16 -12.16 7.26
CA GLU A 90 -12.51 -11.97 7.82
C GLU A 90 -12.55 -12.11 9.35
N GLU A 91 -11.68 -12.95 9.92
CA GLU A 91 -11.64 -13.25 11.35
C GLU A 91 -10.71 -12.30 12.15
N ILE A 92 -9.93 -11.45 11.47
CA ILE A 92 -9.04 -10.50 12.12
C ILE A 92 -9.82 -9.21 12.38
N ASN A 93 -9.95 -8.84 13.65
CA ASN A 93 -10.69 -7.63 14.08
C ASN A 93 -10.04 -6.33 13.60
N GLU A 94 -8.73 -6.31 13.43
CA GLU A 94 -7.95 -5.14 12.99
C GLU A 94 -7.11 -5.50 11.76
N LYS A 95 -7.70 -5.29 10.58
CA LYS A 95 -6.98 -5.47 9.32
C LYS A 95 -6.15 -4.23 9.04
N TYR A 96 -4.90 -4.43 8.62
CA TYR A 96 -4.01 -3.31 8.33
C TYR A 96 -3.04 -3.57 7.20
N ILE A 97 -2.54 -2.47 6.63
CA ILE A 97 -1.41 -2.41 5.71
C ILE A 97 -0.53 -1.23 6.13
N GLU A 98 0.75 -1.47 6.30
CA GLU A 98 1.75 -0.45 6.57
C GLU A 98 2.78 -0.41 5.45
N LEU A 99 2.98 0.76 4.83
CA LEU A 99 4.00 1.00 3.81
C LEU A 99 5.01 2.02 4.31
N VAL A 100 6.26 1.62 4.42
CA VAL A 100 7.37 2.49 4.83
C VAL A 100 8.41 2.54 3.72
N VAL A 101 8.79 3.76 3.31
CA VAL A 101 9.86 3.98 2.33
C VAL A 101 10.87 4.98 2.91
N LYS A 102 12.11 4.53 3.04
CA LYS A 102 13.21 5.33 3.58
C LYS A 102 14.43 5.22 2.68
N ARG A 103 15.22 6.29 2.61
CA ARG A 103 16.48 6.30 1.89
C ARG A 103 17.63 6.63 2.84
N LYS A 104 18.72 5.90 2.68
CA LYS A 104 19.98 6.18 3.36
C LYS A 104 21.10 6.08 2.31
N HIS A 105 21.74 7.23 2.03
CA HIS A 105 22.72 7.37 0.95
C HIS A 105 22.12 6.96 -0.41
N GLU A 106 22.75 6.03 -1.11
CA GLU A 106 22.33 5.49 -2.42
C GLU A 106 21.42 4.26 -2.29
N THR A 107 20.87 4.01 -1.10
CA THR A 107 20.03 2.83 -0.86
C THR A 107 18.65 3.25 -0.42
N THR A 108 17.63 2.82 -1.18
CA THR A 108 16.23 2.95 -0.81
C THR A 108 15.73 1.65 -0.22
N PHE A 109 15.10 1.76 0.96
CA PHE A 109 14.46 0.66 1.68
C PHE A 109 12.96 0.82 1.59
N ILE A 110 12.27 -0.24 1.17
CA ILE A 110 10.82 -0.33 1.08
C ILE A 110 10.40 -1.49 1.96
N LYS A 111 9.51 -1.25 2.92
CA LYS A 111 8.89 -2.29 3.73
C LYS A 111 7.39 -2.17 3.62
N CYS A 112 6.72 -3.27 3.27
CA CYS A 112 5.28 -3.37 3.34
C CYS A 112 4.91 -4.53 4.26
N VAL A 113 4.06 -4.23 5.23
CA VAL A 113 3.53 -5.18 6.20
C VAL A 113 2.02 -5.21 6.04
N ASN A 114 1.41 -6.38 6.08
CA ASN A 114 -0.04 -6.48 6.01
C ASN A 114 -0.58 -7.68 6.80
N SER A 115 -1.81 -7.55 7.28
CA SER A 115 -2.56 -8.68 7.80
C SER A 115 -2.70 -9.76 6.74
N CYS A 116 -2.51 -11.03 7.13
CA CYS A 116 -2.60 -12.18 6.24
C CYS A 116 -3.03 -13.41 7.03
N ALA A 117 -4.31 -13.80 6.94
CA ALA A 117 -4.87 -14.93 7.70
C ALA A 117 -4.43 -16.30 7.19
N VAL A 118 -4.00 -16.39 5.93
CA VAL A 118 -3.62 -17.65 5.30
C VAL A 118 -2.18 -17.58 4.85
N PRO A 119 -1.30 -18.48 5.34
CA PRO A 119 0.09 -18.50 4.90
C PRO A 119 0.15 -18.60 3.37
N PRO A 120 0.94 -17.76 2.71
CA PRO A 120 1.13 -17.86 1.28
C PRO A 120 1.78 -19.20 0.93
N LYS A 121 1.39 -19.79 -0.21
CA LYS A 121 2.01 -21.04 -0.67
C LYS A 121 3.47 -20.80 -1.02
N ILE A 122 4.33 -21.73 -0.61
CA ILE A 122 5.75 -21.73 -0.98
C ILE A 122 5.95 -22.77 -2.08
N ILE A 123 6.41 -22.35 -3.25
CA ILE A 123 6.80 -23.25 -4.35
C ILE A 123 8.22 -22.88 -4.77
N GLY A 124 9.14 -23.87 -4.69
CA GLY A 124 10.53 -23.63 -5.04
C GLY A 124 11.27 -22.62 -4.16
N GLY A 125 10.84 -22.44 -2.90
CA GLY A 125 11.41 -21.47 -1.97
C GLY A 125 10.86 -20.05 -2.07
N ASN A 126 9.93 -19.79 -3.00
CA ASN A 126 9.31 -18.47 -3.19
C ASN A 126 7.85 -18.49 -2.75
N PHE A 127 7.40 -17.40 -2.11
CA PHE A 127 5.99 -17.21 -1.76
C PHE A 127 5.15 -16.96 -3.02
N ILE A 128 4.00 -17.60 -3.10
CA ILE A 128 3.03 -17.41 -4.18
C ILE A 128 1.72 -16.92 -3.61
N SER A 129 1.24 -15.78 -4.11
CA SER A 129 -0.07 -15.22 -3.77
C SER A 129 -1.20 -16.20 -4.15
N ILE A 130 -2.10 -16.50 -3.21
CA ILE A 130 -3.27 -17.35 -3.44
C ILE A 130 -4.42 -16.45 -3.91
N LYS A 131 -4.52 -16.20 -5.22
CA LYS A 131 -5.71 -15.57 -5.79
C LYS A 131 -6.79 -16.63 -6.01
N LYS A 132 -7.97 -16.44 -5.41
CA LYS A 132 -9.12 -17.34 -5.56
C LYS A 132 -9.79 -17.30 -6.93
N ASP A 133 -9.49 -16.32 -7.79
CA ASP A 133 -10.09 -16.19 -9.12
C ASP A 133 -9.29 -16.91 -10.21
N SER A 134 -9.98 -17.82 -10.86
CA SER A 134 -9.52 -18.97 -11.62
C SER A 134 -8.89 -18.73 -12.99
N ASP A 135 -8.63 -17.51 -13.46
CA ASP A 135 -8.22 -17.32 -14.86
C ASP A 135 -7.05 -16.34 -15.13
N ARG A 136 -6.36 -15.83 -14.12
CA ARG A 136 -5.17 -15.01 -14.35
C ARG A 136 -3.94 -15.62 -13.69
N LYS A 137 -2.99 -15.98 -14.56
CA LYS A 137 -1.67 -16.54 -14.29
C LYS A 137 -1.05 -16.13 -12.95
N HIS A 138 -0.96 -17.08 -12.02
CA HIS A 138 -0.32 -16.92 -10.71
C HIS A 138 1.18 -16.62 -10.86
N GLY A 139 1.72 -15.74 -10.00
CA GLY A 139 3.17 -15.51 -9.89
C GLY A 139 3.76 -14.36 -10.72
N TYR A 140 2.95 -13.59 -11.48
CA TYR A 140 3.48 -12.45 -12.25
C TYR A 140 3.85 -11.26 -11.38
N GLY A 141 3.13 -11.01 -10.29
CA GLY A 141 3.40 -9.89 -9.40
C GLY A 141 4.78 -9.96 -8.77
N MET A 142 5.14 -11.12 -8.20
CA MET A 142 6.47 -11.33 -7.61
C MET A 142 7.57 -11.32 -8.65
N LYS A 143 7.37 -11.95 -9.81
CA LYS A 143 8.35 -11.87 -10.93
C LYS A 143 8.57 -10.44 -11.42
N SER A 144 7.54 -9.60 -11.37
CA SER A 144 7.67 -8.19 -11.71
C SER A 144 8.48 -7.44 -10.66
N ILE A 145 8.27 -7.72 -9.38
CA ILE A 145 9.06 -7.19 -8.26
C ILE A 145 10.53 -7.63 -8.43
N ASP A 146 10.78 -8.93 -8.63
CA ASP A 146 12.13 -9.49 -8.87
C ASP A 146 12.88 -8.78 -9.99
N LYS A 147 12.19 -8.57 -11.11
CA LYS A 147 12.76 -7.90 -12.27
C LYS A 147 13.21 -6.47 -11.96
N ILE A 148 12.41 -5.73 -11.20
CA ILE A 148 12.71 -4.35 -10.84
C ILE A 148 13.81 -4.32 -9.78
N VAL A 149 13.74 -5.17 -8.77
CA VAL A 149 14.76 -5.30 -7.73
C VAL A 149 16.12 -5.59 -8.37
N ASN A 150 16.19 -6.55 -9.31
CA ASN A 150 17.42 -6.86 -10.05
C ASN A 150 17.90 -5.68 -10.91
N LYS A 151 16.98 -4.94 -11.56
CA LYS A 151 17.32 -3.76 -12.37
C LYS A 151 18.03 -2.69 -11.56
N TYR A 152 17.62 -2.51 -10.30
CA TYR A 152 18.21 -1.54 -9.37
C TYR A 152 19.24 -2.18 -8.43
N HIS A 153 19.87 -3.28 -8.84
CA HIS A 153 20.94 -3.98 -8.09
C HIS A 153 20.57 -4.25 -6.62
N GLY A 154 19.29 -4.51 -6.39
CA GLY A 154 18.72 -4.67 -5.07
C GLY A 154 18.59 -6.11 -4.63
N SER A 155 17.93 -6.27 -3.49
CA SER A 155 17.48 -7.56 -2.94
C SER A 155 16.15 -7.39 -2.21
N HIS A 156 15.42 -8.48 -2.02
CA HIS A 156 14.23 -8.48 -1.19
C HIS A 156 14.15 -9.73 -0.32
N ILE A 157 13.38 -9.64 0.75
CA ILE A 157 13.07 -10.72 1.68
C ILE A 157 11.57 -10.70 1.93
N GLU A 158 10.97 -11.88 1.97
CA GLU A 158 9.59 -12.11 2.32
C GLU A 158 9.52 -12.93 3.60
N GLN A 159 8.64 -12.55 4.51
CA GLN A 159 8.44 -13.23 5.78
C GLN A 159 6.93 -13.36 6.04
N PHE A 160 6.54 -14.49 6.59
CA PHE A 160 5.21 -14.72 7.13
C PHE A 160 5.35 -15.17 8.57
N ASP A 161 4.66 -14.48 9.46
CA ASP A 161 4.65 -14.81 10.89
C ASP A 161 3.23 -14.64 11.43
N GLU A 162 2.71 -15.71 12.06
CA GLU A 162 1.34 -15.79 12.57
C GLU A 162 0.27 -15.36 11.55
N ASN A 163 -0.16 -14.08 11.58
CA ASN A 163 -1.19 -13.50 10.72
C ASN A 163 -0.68 -12.26 9.98
N GLU A 164 0.61 -12.16 9.79
CA GLU A 164 1.28 -11.03 9.17
C GLU A 164 2.18 -11.47 8.03
N PHE A 165 2.11 -10.78 6.90
CA PHE A 165 3.06 -10.92 5.81
C PHE A 165 3.88 -9.65 5.67
N THR A 166 5.18 -9.79 5.58
CA THR A 166 6.13 -8.70 5.37
C THR A 166 6.94 -8.92 4.11
N ILE A 167 7.00 -7.92 3.24
CA ILE A 167 8.01 -7.82 2.20
C ILE A 167 8.95 -6.65 2.50
N SER A 168 10.25 -6.91 2.48
CA SER A 168 11.30 -5.89 2.66
C SER A 168 12.20 -5.88 1.45
N ILE A 169 12.37 -4.71 0.83
CA ILE A 169 13.10 -4.52 -0.41
C ILE A 169 14.19 -3.47 -0.20
N MET A 170 15.34 -3.72 -0.74
CA MET A 170 16.46 -2.80 -0.80
C MET A 170 16.83 -2.55 -2.27
N LEU A 171 16.91 -1.30 -2.70
CA LEU A 171 17.33 -0.89 -4.04
C LEU A 171 18.56 0.01 -3.93
N MET A 172 19.51 -0.17 -4.83
CA MET A 172 20.68 0.71 -4.96
C MET A 172 20.42 1.72 -6.08
N ILE A 173 20.18 2.97 -5.71
CA ILE A 173 19.79 4.06 -6.62
C ILE A 173 20.42 5.39 -6.21
#